data_85809a239712615c073c617ee90a3e1e
#
_entry.id   85809a239712615c073c617ee90a3e1e
#
_cell.length_a   1.000
_cell.length_b   1.000
_cell.length_c   1.000
_cell.angle_alpha   90.00
_cell.angle_beta   90.00
_cell.angle_gamma   90.00
#
_symmetry.space_group_name_H-M   'P 1'
#
loop_
_entity.id
_entity.type
_entity.pdbx_description
1 polymer ?
#
loop_
_entity_poly.entity_id
_entity_poly.type
_entity_poly.pdbx_seq_one_letter_code
_entity_poly.pdbx_strand_id
1 'polypeptide(L)'
;AFDHTVEVMTAAAPPPATVLAAMESAGFAMTHVYGLTETYGPAVICAWHSEWDDLPLAEQAETKSRQGVPYHMLEDLKILDPETMDAVKPDASQLGEVMFRGNIVMKGYLKNPKATEEAFAGGWFHSGDLGVLYPDGYIQLKDRSKDIIISGGENISSIEIEDTLYRHPDVLEAAVVARPDNKWGETPCAFVTLKDTAVGVTEQNIIDFCRD
;
A
#
# COMPACT_ATOMS: atom_id res chain seq x y z
N ALA A 1 -21.31 -20.53 3.89
CA ALA A 1 -19.92 -20.86 4.22
C ALA A 1 -19.51 -22.05 3.34
N PHE A 2 -18.27 -22.07 2.92
CA PHE A 2 -17.68 -23.20 2.20
C PHE A 2 -17.41 -24.35 3.19
N ASP A 3 -17.36 -25.56 2.69
CA ASP A 3 -16.99 -26.75 3.47
C ASP A 3 -15.47 -27.00 3.52
N HIS A 4 -14.72 -26.11 2.91
CA HIS A 4 -13.25 -26.10 2.84
C HIS A 4 -12.74 -24.65 2.85
N THR A 5 -11.46 -24.47 3.18
CA THR A 5 -10.78 -23.17 3.06
C THR A 5 -10.58 -22.83 1.59
N VAL A 6 -10.90 -21.61 1.21
CA VAL A 6 -10.65 -21.07 -0.14
C VAL A 6 -9.43 -20.15 -0.06
N GLU A 7 -8.35 -20.56 -0.72
CA GLU A 7 -7.12 -19.75 -0.83
C GLU A 7 -7.32 -18.65 -1.86
N VAL A 8 -7.05 -17.42 -1.48
CA VAL A 8 -7.18 -16.23 -2.34
C VAL A 8 -5.88 -15.42 -2.32
N MET A 9 -5.34 -15.16 -3.50
CA MET A 9 -4.21 -14.24 -3.65
C MET A 9 -4.75 -12.89 -4.15
N THR A 10 -4.43 -11.81 -3.44
CA THR A 10 -4.84 -10.44 -3.81
C THR A 10 -3.62 -9.61 -4.16
N ALA A 11 -3.75 -8.75 -5.18
CA ALA A 11 -2.71 -7.89 -5.71
C ALA A 11 -3.31 -6.60 -6.28
N ALA A 12 -2.48 -5.76 -6.87
CA ALA A 12 -2.76 -4.45 -7.43
C ALA A 12 -2.91 -3.38 -6.32
N ALA A 13 -4.08 -2.75 -6.17
CA ALA A 13 -4.28 -1.79 -5.08
C ALA A 13 -4.20 -2.50 -3.73
N PRO A 14 -3.51 -1.94 -2.72
CA PRO A 14 -3.48 -2.53 -1.38
C PRO A 14 -4.90 -2.63 -0.79
N PRO A 15 -5.34 -3.84 -0.39
CA PRO A 15 -6.66 -3.96 0.23
C PRO A 15 -6.62 -3.38 1.65
N PRO A 16 -7.65 -2.62 2.06
CA PRO A 16 -7.78 -2.18 3.44
C PRO A 16 -7.79 -3.36 4.42
N ALA A 17 -7.18 -3.20 5.59
CA ALA A 17 -7.13 -4.25 6.61
C ALA A 17 -8.54 -4.73 7.03
N THR A 18 -9.52 -3.81 7.05
CA THR A 18 -10.92 -4.13 7.33
C THR A 18 -11.54 -5.07 6.30
N VAL A 19 -11.17 -4.94 5.01
CA VAL A 19 -11.64 -5.82 3.94
C VAL A 19 -11.00 -7.20 4.08
N LEU A 20 -9.71 -7.27 4.38
CA LEU A 20 -9.02 -8.55 4.65
C LEU A 20 -9.65 -9.29 5.83
N ALA A 21 -9.91 -8.59 6.95
CA ALA A 21 -10.58 -9.17 8.11
C ALA A 21 -11.98 -9.72 7.78
N ALA A 22 -12.76 -8.99 6.97
CA ALA A 22 -14.09 -9.43 6.54
C ALA A 22 -14.02 -10.68 5.65
N MET A 23 -13.07 -10.75 4.72
CA MET A 23 -12.86 -11.91 3.86
C MET A 23 -12.46 -13.15 4.67
N GLU A 24 -11.55 -13.00 5.64
CA GLU A 24 -11.15 -14.11 6.52
C GLU A 24 -12.28 -14.59 7.41
N SER A 25 -13.07 -13.66 7.94
CA SER A 25 -14.29 -14.02 8.71
C SER A 25 -15.31 -14.76 7.85
N ALA A 26 -15.31 -14.57 6.53
CA ALA A 26 -16.14 -15.28 5.58
C ALA A 26 -15.57 -16.66 5.17
N GLY A 27 -14.38 -17.03 5.64
CA GLY A 27 -13.75 -18.35 5.41
C GLY A 27 -12.76 -18.39 4.24
N PHE A 28 -12.23 -17.23 3.82
CA PHE A 28 -11.16 -17.15 2.83
C PHE A 28 -9.80 -17.05 3.52
N ALA A 29 -8.79 -17.75 3.01
CA ALA A 29 -7.40 -17.55 3.40
C ALA A 29 -6.74 -16.55 2.44
N MET A 30 -6.45 -15.36 2.92
CA MET A 30 -5.95 -14.26 2.09
C MET A 30 -4.43 -14.21 2.10
N THR A 31 -3.83 -14.16 0.91
CA THR A 31 -2.41 -13.88 0.70
C THR A 31 -2.25 -12.58 -0.09
N HIS A 32 -1.63 -11.58 0.52
CA HIS A 32 -1.34 -10.33 -0.16
C HIS A 32 -0.01 -10.46 -0.91
N VAL A 33 0.00 -10.04 -2.17
CA VAL A 33 1.20 -9.99 -3.01
C VAL A 33 1.30 -8.64 -3.69
N TYR A 34 2.53 -8.24 -4.02
CA TYR A 34 2.79 -7.01 -4.73
C TYR A 34 3.76 -7.24 -5.88
N GLY A 35 3.50 -6.59 -6.96
CA GLY A 35 4.34 -6.57 -8.16
C GLY A 35 3.73 -5.68 -9.23
N LEU A 36 4.48 -5.50 -10.28
CA LEU A 36 4.18 -4.62 -11.40
C LEU A 36 4.26 -5.42 -12.70
N THR A 37 3.76 -4.87 -13.80
CA THR A 37 4.01 -5.42 -15.14
C THR A 37 5.51 -5.52 -15.42
N GLU A 38 6.26 -4.55 -14.93
CA GLU A 38 7.70 -4.42 -15.02
C GLU A 38 8.49 -5.48 -14.24
N THR A 39 7.84 -6.18 -13.28
CA THR A 39 8.42 -7.30 -12.52
C THR A 39 7.88 -8.67 -12.94
N TYR A 40 7.13 -8.73 -14.05
CA TYR A 40 6.56 -9.98 -14.61
C TYR A 40 5.65 -10.74 -13.63
N GLY A 41 4.98 -10.06 -12.72
CA GLY A 41 4.10 -10.64 -11.72
C GLY A 41 4.53 -10.30 -10.29
N PRO A 42 4.14 -11.10 -9.28
CA PRO A 42 4.49 -10.85 -7.91
C PRO A 42 6.00 -10.84 -7.69
N ALA A 43 6.50 -9.73 -7.14
CA ALA A 43 7.88 -9.56 -6.70
C ALA A 43 8.00 -9.66 -5.17
N VAL A 44 6.89 -9.47 -4.46
CA VAL A 44 6.79 -9.45 -3.00
C VAL A 44 5.56 -10.25 -2.57
N ILE A 45 5.68 -10.96 -1.47
CA ILE A 45 4.62 -11.76 -0.87
C ILE A 45 4.55 -11.51 0.63
N CYS A 46 3.36 -11.30 1.16
CA CYS A 46 3.12 -11.31 2.59
C CYS A 46 3.15 -12.76 3.09
N ALA A 47 4.35 -13.29 3.28
CA ALA A 47 4.56 -14.63 3.81
C ALA A 47 4.02 -14.70 5.24
N TRP A 48 3.14 -15.65 5.52
CA TRP A 48 2.53 -15.81 6.84
C TRP A 48 3.42 -16.65 7.76
N HIS A 49 3.57 -16.21 8.99
CA HIS A 49 4.25 -16.97 10.04
C HIS A 49 3.22 -17.55 11.01
N SER A 50 3.37 -18.82 11.38
CA SER A 50 2.43 -19.51 12.28
C SER A 50 2.31 -18.88 13.69
N GLU A 51 3.32 -18.17 14.13
CA GLU A 51 3.31 -17.39 15.37
C GLU A 51 2.32 -16.22 15.37
N TRP A 52 1.84 -15.81 14.18
CA TRP A 52 0.83 -14.78 14.03
C TRP A 52 -0.61 -15.34 14.09
N ASP A 53 -0.78 -16.67 14.10
CA ASP A 53 -2.11 -17.31 14.21
C ASP A 53 -2.77 -17.01 15.56
N ASP A 54 -1.96 -16.74 16.59
CA ASP A 54 -2.44 -16.43 17.94
C ASP A 54 -2.78 -14.93 18.14
N LEU A 55 -2.51 -14.06 17.16
CA LEU A 55 -2.83 -12.64 17.22
C LEU A 55 -4.35 -12.41 17.13
N PRO A 56 -4.89 -11.33 17.73
CA PRO A 56 -6.25 -10.88 17.46
C PRO A 56 -6.50 -10.67 15.97
N LEU A 57 -7.70 -10.96 15.48
CA LEU A 57 -8.05 -10.85 14.05
C LEU A 57 -7.73 -9.50 13.44
N ALA A 58 -7.88 -8.41 14.19
CA ALA A 58 -7.53 -7.07 13.71
C ALA A 58 -6.01 -6.92 13.46
N GLU A 59 -5.18 -7.46 14.36
CA GLU A 59 -3.72 -7.43 14.21
C GLU A 59 -3.25 -8.37 13.09
N GLN A 60 -3.92 -9.53 12.91
CA GLN A 60 -3.68 -10.40 11.76
C GLN A 60 -3.97 -9.66 10.44
N ALA A 61 -5.10 -8.95 10.36
CA ALA A 61 -5.48 -8.19 9.18
C ALA A 61 -4.50 -7.04 8.89
N GLU A 62 -4.03 -6.33 9.91
CA GLU A 62 -2.98 -5.31 9.76
C GLU A 62 -1.67 -5.92 9.25
N THR A 63 -1.27 -7.07 9.78
CA THR A 63 -0.08 -7.79 9.32
C THR A 63 -0.22 -8.20 7.87
N LYS A 64 -1.38 -8.72 7.46
CA LYS A 64 -1.68 -9.14 6.09
C LYS A 64 -1.84 -7.97 5.11
N SER A 65 -2.12 -6.77 5.59
CA SER A 65 -2.19 -5.59 4.73
C SER A 65 -0.81 -5.13 4.23
N ARG A 66 0.28 -5.56 4.90
CA ARG A 66 1.64 -5.33 4.41
C ARG A 66 1.89 -6.12 3.12
N GLN A 67 2.76 -5.61 2.24
CA GLN A 67 3.13 -6.33 1.02
C GLN A 67 4.03 -7.53 1.30
N GLY A 68 4.86 -7.44 2.34
CA GLY A 68 5.66 -8.56 2.82
C GLY A 68 7.13 -8.50 2.46
N VAL A 69 7.67 -9.64 2.04
CA VAL A 69 9.08 -9.87 1.79
C VAL A 69 9.34 -10.25 0.32
N PRO A 70 10.60 -10.13 -0.18
CA PRO A 70 10.94 -10.51 -1.55
C PRO A 70 10.52 -11.95 -1.88
N TYR A 71 9.87 -12.11 -3.05
CA TYR A 71 9.60 -13.42 -3.62
C TYR A 71 10.90 -14.07 -4.10
N HIS A 72 11.00 -15.41 -4.05
CA HIS A 72 12.30 -16.10 -4.27
C HIS A 72 12.90 -15.93 -5.67
N MET A 73 12.15 -15.38 -6.62
CA MET A 73 12.66 -15.09 -7.97
C MET A 73 13.27 -13.70 -8.07
N LEU A 74 13.12 -12.85 -7.05
CA LEU A 74 13.69 -11.52 -6.97
C LEU A 74 15.09 -11.61 -6.29
N GLU A 75 16.08 -11.00 -6.90
CA GLU A 75 17.45 -11.02 -6.35
C GLU A 75 17.59 -10.09 -5.15
N ASP A 76 17.01 -8.89 -5.24
CA ASP A 76 17.07 -7.89 -4.17
C ASP A 76 15.90 -6.90 -4.24
N LEU A 77 15.50 -6.42 -3.07
CA LEU A 77 14.52 -5.37 -2.85
C LEU A 77 15.06 -4.43 -1.79
N LYS A 78 14.96 -3.14 -2.05
CA LYS A 78 15.29 -2.11 -1.07
C LYS A 78 14.26 -1.00 -1.08
N ILE A 79 14.14 -0.33 0.05
CA ILE A 79 13.47 0.95 0.14
C ILE A 79 14.58 1.99 0.28
N LEU A 80 14.71 2.84 -0.75
CA LEU A 80 15.77 3.82 -0.85
C LEU A 80 15.17 5.23 -0.97
N ASP A 81 15.90 6.20 -0.47
CA ASP A 81 15.65 7.59 -0.81
C ASP A 81 15.96 7.78 -2.31
N PRO A 82 15.00 8.25 -3.12
CA PRO A 82 15.18 8.31 -4.56
C PRO A 82 16.21 9.35 -5.04
N GLU A 83 16.57 10.31 -4.19
CA GLU A 83 17.56 11.35 -4.53
C GLU A 83 18.97 10.95 -4.13
N THR A 84 19.14 10.41 -2.91
CA THR A 84 20.46 10.05 -2.37
C THR A 84 20.84 8.61 -2.60
N MET A 85 19.88 7.72 -2.88
CA MET A 85 20.03 6.27 -2.96
C MET A 85 20.45 5.62 -1.63
N ASP A 86 20.31 6.34 -0.52
CA ASP A 86 20.53 5.80 0.81
C ASP A 86 19.35 4.93 1.25
N ALA A 87 19.65 3.82 1.95
CA ALA A 87 18.61 2.94 2.47
C ALA A 87 17.88 3.58 3.65
N VAL A 88 16.56 3.46 3.67
CA VAL A 88 15.74 3.89 4.80
C VAL A 88 15.99 3.00 6.03
N LYS A 89 15.69 3.52 7.21
CA LYS A 89 15.78 2.75 8.45
C LYS A 89 14.63 1.72 8.52
N PRO A 90 14.91 0.52 9.04
CA PRO A 90 13.87 -0.51 9.24
C PRO A 90 13.09 -0.25 10.54
N ASP A 91 12.40 0.88 10.62
CA ASP A 91 11.62 1.31 11.80
C ASP A 91 10.16 1.65 11.45
N ALA A 92 9.75 1.36 10.21
CA ALA A 92 8.42 1.63 9.65
C ALA A 92 8.01 3.12 9.63
N SER A 93 8.96 4.06 9.82
CA SER A 93 8.66 5.50 9.91
C SER A 93 9.18 6.28 8.70
N GLN A 94 10.34 5.92 8.17
CA GLN A 94 10.96 6.64 7.07
C GLN A 94 10.43 6.13 5.73
N LEU A 95 9.83 7.04 4.95
CA LEU A 95 9.42 6.78 3.58
C LEU A 95 10.62 6.72 2.64
N GLY A 96 10.56 5.81 1.68
CA GLY A 96 11.45 5.74 0.53
C GLY A 96 10.76 5.06 -0.63
N GLU A 97 11.40 5.05 -1.78
CA GLU A 97 10.92 4.36 -2.97
C GLU A 97 11.28 2.88 -2.91
N VAL A 98 10.30 2.02 -3.20
CA VAL A 98 10.52 0.59 -3.33
C VAL A 98 11.24 0.31 -4.64
N MET A 99 12.45 -0.23 -4.56
CA MET A 99 13.30 -0.49 -5.71
C MET A 99 13.65 -1.97 -5.82
N PHE A 100 13.68 -2.45 -7.05
CA PHE A 100 13.88 -3.86 -7.35
C PHE A 100 15.14 -4.12 -8.16
N ARG A 101 15.71 -5.30 -7.96
CA ARG A 101 16.78 -5.84 -8.79
C ARG A 101 16.57 -7.34 -8.97
N GLY A 102 16.79 -7.85 -10.18
CA GLY A 102 16.73 -9.27 -10.45
C GLY A 102 16.23 -9.64 -11.84
N ASN A 103 16.27 -10.94 -12.10
CA ASN A 103 15.95 -11.49 -13.43
C ASN A 103 14.46 -11.36 -13.82
N ILE A 104 13.58 -11.13 -12.85
CA ILE A 104 12.15 -10.93 -13.12
C ILE A 104 11.84 -9.48 -13.53
N VAL A 105 12.78 -8.57 -13.31
CA VAL A 105 12.62 -7.16 -13.70
C VAL A 105 12.79 -7.01 -15.21
N MET A 106 11.93 -6.23 -15.84
CA MET A 106 11.96 -5.98 -17.28
C MET A 106 13.32 -5.48 -17.75
N LYS A 107 13.61 -5.65 -19.05
CA LYS A 107 14.83 -5.05 -19.67
C LYS A 107 14.65 -3.56 -19.98
N GLY A 108 13.42 -3.07 -20.06
CA GLY A 108 13.10 -1.69 -20.38
C GLY A 108 11.79 -1.52 -21.12
N TYR A 109 11.41 -0.28 -21.33
CA TYR A 109 10.20 0.11 -22.07
C TYR A 109 10.43 0.06 -23.57
N LEU A 110 9.49 -0.56 -24.30
CA LEU A 110 9.58 -0.76 -25.75
C LEU A 110 9.70 0.58 -26.48
N LYS A 111 10.76 0.73 -27.27
CA LYS A 111 11.05 1.94 -28.06
C LYS A 111 11.10 3.25 -27.26
N ASN A 112 11.35 3.16 -25.95
CA ASN A 112 11.46 4.32 -25.08
C ASN A 112 12.74 4.24 -24.23
N PRO A 113 13.92 4.50 -24.82
CA PRO A 113 15.21 4.42 -24.11
C PRO A 113 15.31 5.44 -22.98
N LYS A 114 14.72 6.63 -23.13
CA LYS A 114 14.76 7.67 -22.12
C LYS A 114 14.03 7.22 -20.84
N ALA A 115 12.79 6.76 -20.96
CA ALA A 115 12.06 6.25 -19.81
C ALA A 115 12.72 5.01 -19.20
N THR A 116 13.41 4.19 -20.01
CA THR A 116 14.17 3.04 -19.50
C THR A 116 15.37 3.51 -18.68
N GLU A 117 16.14 4.48 -19.16
CA GLU A 117 17.28 5.03 -18.43
C GLU A 117 16.86 5.66 -17.09
N GLU A 118 15.77 6.42 -17.09
CA GLU A 118 15.17 7.01 -15.90
C GLU A 118 14.72 5.92 -14.90
N ALA A 119 14.01 4.89 -15.38
CA ALA A 119 13.51 3.80 -14.54
C ALA A 119 14.60 2.90 -13.96
N PHE A 120 15.82 2.91 -14.48
CA PHE A 120 16.95 2.11 -13.99
C PHE A 120 18.11 2.96 -13.46
N ALA A 121 17.84 4.19 -13.07
CA ALA A 121 18.85 5.06 -12.47
C ALA A 121 19.51 4.39 -11.25
N GLY A 122 20.82 4.60 -11.06
CA GLY A 122 21.55 4.00 -9.94
C GLY A 122 21.64 2.47 -9.96
N GLY A 123 21.21 1.81 -11.06
CA GLY A 123 21.27 0.35 -11.21
C GLY A 123 20.15 -0.41 -10.48
N TRP A 124 19.09 0.27 -10.10
CA TRP A 124 17.87 -0.27 -9.53
C TRP A 124 16.67 0.07 -10.41
N PHE A 125 15.69 -0.82 -10.45
CA PHE A 125 14.41 -0.48 -11.06
C PHE A 125 13.57 0.34 -10.06
N HIS A 126 13.25 1.56 -10.44
CA HIS A 126 12.41 2.49 -9.70
C HIS A 126 10.94 2.16 -9.94
N SER A 127 10.23 1.72 -8.91
CA SER A 127 8.81 1.34 -9.04
C SER A 127 7.88 2.54 -9.13
N GLY A 128 8.27 3.67 -8.59
CA GLY A 128 7.42 4.83 -8.36
C GLY A 128 6.47 4.66 -7.18
N ASP A 129 6.56 3.56 -6.42
CA ASP A 129 5.77 3.30 -5.24
C ASP A 129 6.58 3.60 -3.98
N LEU A 130 6.01 4.37 -3.06
CA LEU A 130 6.61 4.73 -1.78
C LEU A 130 6.18 3.76 -0.69
N GLY A 131 7.10 3.42 0.18
CA GLY A 131 6.84 2.50 1.27
C GLY A 131 7.77 2.69 2.46
N VAL A 132 7.53 1.88 3.48
CA VAL A 132 8.34 1.81 4.69
C VAL A 132 8.86 0.39 4.89
N LEU A 133 10.01 0.26 5.57
CA LEU A 133 10.61 -1.01 5.93
C LEU A 133 10.42 -1.27 7.42
N TYR A 134 9.85 -2.42 7.75
CA TYR A 134 9.69 -2.87 9.13
C TYR A 134 10.95 -3.58 9.66
N PRO A 135 11.13 -3.65 11.00
CA PRO A 135 12.29 -4.35 11.60
C PRO A 135 12.38 -5.84 11.26
N ASP A 136 11.24 -6.47 10.93
CA ASP A 136 11.15 -7.87 10.51
C ASP A 136 11.43 -8.10 9.03
N GLY A 137 11.79 -7.03 8.29
CA GLY A 137 12.10 -7.09 6.86
C GLY A 137 10.89 -6.99 5.95
N TYR A 138 9.68 -6.88 6.48
CA TYR A 138 8.47 -6.67 5.69
C TYR A 138 8.40 -5.23 5.20
N ILE A 139 7.93 -5.05 3.98
CA ILE A 139 7.62 -3.73 3.44
C ILE A 139 6.13 -3.45 3.50
N GLN A 140 5.77 -2.18 3.63
CA GLN A 140 4.41 -1.70 3.45
C GLN A 140 4.40 -0.49 2.52
N LEU A 141 3.62 -0.58 1.44
CA LEU A 141 3.37 0.56 0.56
C LEU A 141 2.53 1.60 1.30
N LYS A 142 2.87 2.85 1.09
CA LYS A 142 2.14 3.99 1.64
C LYS A 142 1.41 4.78 0.57
N ASP A 143 2.05 4.98 -0.59
CA ASP A 143 1.42 5.64 -1.73
C ASP A 143 2.30 5.51 -2.99
N ARG A 144 1.85 6.06 -4.11
CA ARG A 144 2.71 6.33 -5.25
C ARG A 144 3.38 7.68 -5.10
N SER A 145 4.60 7.81 -5.59
CA SER A 145 5.35 9.08 -5.54
C SER A 145 4.62 10.27 -6.20
N LYS A 146 3.78 9.99 -7.20
CA LYS A 146 2.96 10.98 -7.90
C LYS A 146 1.59 11.24 -7.27
N ASP A 147 1.14 10.37 -6.36
CA ASP A 147 -0.18 10.44 -5.74
C ASP A 147 -0.11 10.89 -4.27
N ILE A 148 1.11 10.91 -3.68
CA ILE A 148 1.33 11.47 -2.34
C ILE A 148 0.90 12.95 -2.29
N ILE A 149 0.14 13.32 -1.28
CA ILE A 149 -0.42 14.65 -1.13
C ILE A 149 0.56 15.51 -0.33
N ILE A 150 1.05 16.61 -0.91
CA ILE A 150 2.03 17.48 -0.25
C ILE A 150 1.28 18.68 0.34
N SER A 151 0.94 18.59 1.62
CA SER A 151 0.17 19.61 2.35
C SER A 151 1.05 20.35 3.35
N GLY A 152 1.34 21.62 3.06
CA GLY A 152 2.18 22.44 3.96
C GLY A 152 3.62 21.94 4.14
N GLY A 153 4.12 21.12 3.21
CA GLY A 153 5.44 20.49 3.29
C GLY A 153 5.44 19.10 3.94
N GLU A 154 4.30 18.63 4.40
CA GLU A 154 4.12 17.27 4.93
C GLU A 154 3.60 16.32 3.84
N ASN A 155 4.15 15.12 3.81
CA ASN A 155 3.71 14.04 2.91
C ASN A 155 2.54 13.29 3.55
N ILE A 156 1.38 13.33 2.91
CA ILE A 156 0.16 12.68 3.37
C ILE A 156 -0.17 11.54 2.40
N SER A 157 -0.28 10.33 2.91
CA SER A 157 -0.71 9.16 2.14
C SER A 157 -2.21 9.20 1.89
N SER A 158 -2.62 9.09 0.63
CA SER A 158 -4.01 8.93 0.25
C SER A 158 -4.58 7.60 0.78
N ILE A 159 -3.78 6.54 0.71
CA ILE A 159 -4.14 5.19 1.18
C ILE A 159 -4.40 5.19 2.70
N GLU A 160 -3.61 5.89 3.49
CA GLU A 160 -3.77 5.95 4.95
C GLU A 160 -5.08 6.63 5.36
N ILE A 161 -5.47 7.68 4.61
CA ILE A 161 -6.77 8.32 4.82
C ILE A 161 -7.91 7.40 4.38
N GLU A 162 -7.77 6.72 3.24
CA GLU A 162 -8.76 5.75 2.76
C GLU A 162 -8.96 4.62 3.77
N ASP A 163 -7.89 4.05 4.33
CA ASP A 163 -7.95 3.02 5.37
C ASP A 163 -8.69 3.52 6.61
N THR A 164 -8.48 4.77 7.01
CA THR A 164 -9.19 5.39 8.12
C THR A 164 -10.67 5.53 7.81
N LEU A 165 -11.02 5.98 6.60
CA LEU A 165 -12.41 6.12 6.16
C LEU A 165 -13.14 4.78 6.09
N TYR A 166 -12.48 3.70 5.66
CA TYR A 166 -13.06 2.35 5.64
C TYR A 166 -13.37 1.79 7.04
N ARG A 167 -12.78 2.33 8.10
CA ARG A 167 -13.11 1.97 9.50
C ARG A 167 -14.41 2.63 9.97
N HIS A 168 -14.89 3.67 9.28
CA HIS A 168 -16.16 4.33 9.64
C HIS A 168 -17.34 3.39 9.35
N PRO A 169 -18.28 3.17 10.32
CA PRO A 169 -19.34 2.17 10.21
C PRO A 169 -20.28 2.39 9.03
N ASP A 170 -20.49 3.64 8.61
CA ASP A 170 -21.43 4.01 7.56
C ASP A 170 -20.78 4.22 6.19
N VAL A 171 -19.45 4.12 6.07
CA VAL A 171 -18.75 4.24 4.78
C VAL A 171 -18.78 2.90 4.06
N LEU A 172 -19.17 2.94 2.79
CA LEU A 172 -19.14 1.80 1.87
C LEU A 172 -17.88 1.81 1.01
N GLU A 173 -17.58 2.97 0.40
CA GLU A 173 -16.41 3.17 -0.46
C GLU A 173 -15.80 4.54 -0.19
N ALA A 174 -14.49 4.63 -0.29
CA ALA A 174 -13.75 5.88 -0.19
C ALA A 174 -12.63 5.94 -1.23
N ALA A 175 -12.38 7.12 -1.76
CA ALA A 175 -11.22 7.45 -2.58
C ALA A 175 -10.71 8.83 -2.20
N VAL A 176 -9.39 8.97 -2.08
CA VAL A 176 -8.74 10.23 -1.68
C VAL A 176 -7.79 10.70 -2.76
N VAL A 177 -7.87 11.98 -3.09
CA VAL A 177 -6.98 12.61 -4.08
C VAL A 177 -6.47 13.95 -3.56
N ALA A 178 -5.36 14.42 -4.11
CA ALA A 178 -4.89 15.77 -3.88
C ALA A 178 -5.84 16.79 -4.51
N ARG A 179 -6.15 17.85 -3.76
CA ARG A 179 -6.87 19.03 -4.23
C ARG A 179 -5.99 20.26 -4.03
N PRO A 180 -5.81 21.13 -5.03
CA PRO A 180 -5.09 22.37 -4.87
C PRO A 180 -5.66 23.24 -3.72
N ASP A 181 -4.80 23.79 -2.88
CA ASP A 181 -5.11 24.67 -1.78
C ASP A 181 -4.19 25.89 -1.77
N ASN A 182 -4.77 27.09 -1.61
CA ASN A 182 -4.01 28.34 -1.68
C ASN A 182 -3.04 28.55 -0.50
N LYS A 183 -3.29 27.91 0.63
CA LYS A 183 -2.49 28.05 1.86
C LYS A 183 -1.48 26.93 1.99
N TRP A 184 -1.90 25.71 1.68
CA TRP A 184 -1.14 24.50 1.96
C TRP A 184 -0.49 23.89 0.72
N GLY A 185 -0.73 24.45 -0.48
CA GLY A 185 -0.34 23.89 -1.77
C GLY A 185 -1.34 22.83 -2.22
N GLU A 186 -1.45 21.76 -1.46
CA GLU A 186 -2.45 20.71 -1.63
C GLU A 186 -3.16 20.41 -0.31
N THR A 187 -4.34 19.79 -0.42
CA THR A 187 -5.09 19.25 0.71
C THR A 187 -5.79 17.95 0.30
N PRO A 188 -5.93 16.96 1.20
CA PRO A 188 -6.70 15.76 0.92
C PRO A 188 -8.16 16.09 0.59
N CYS A 189 -8.69 15.44 -0.43
CA CYS A 189 -10.09 15.51 -0.82
C CYS A 189 -10.65 14.09 -0.95
N ALA A 190 -11.50 13.70 -0.02
CA ALA A 190 -12.14 12.39 0.00
C ALA A 190 -13.47 12.39 -0.74
N PHE A 191 -13.67 11.40 -1.59
CA PHE A 191 -14.95 11.02 -2.17
C PHE A 191 -15.46 9.79 -1.44
N VAL A 192 -16.66 9.90 -0.85
CA VAL A 192 -17.20 8.84 0.02
C VAL A 192 -18.57 8.41 -0.45
N THR A 193 -18.77 7.10 -0.61
CA THR A 193 -20.08 6.48 -0.77
C THR A 193 -20.52 5.92 0.57
N LEU A 194 -21.72 6.28 1.02
CA LEU A 194 -22.30 5.77 2.26
C LEU A 194 -23.07 4.47 2.01
N LYS A 195 -23.14 3.61 3.04
CA LYS A 195 -24.00 2.43 3.04
C LYS A 195 -25.48 2.84 2.99
N ASP A 196 -26.33 2.00 2.41
CA ASP A 196 -27.79 2.24 2.36
C ASP A 196 -28.44 2.38 3.74
N THR A 197 -27.80 1.86 4.78
CA THR A 197 -28.24 1.94 6.18
C THR A 197 -27.84 3.22 6.89
N ALA A 198 -26.98 4.03 6.27
CA ALA A 198 -26.49 5.27 6.86
C ALA A 198 -27.61 6.32 6.95
N VAL A 199 -27.82 6.89 8.12
CA VAL A 199 -28.85 7.91 8.36
C VAL A 199 -28.23 9.13 9.03
N GLY A 200 -28.36 10.29 8.38
CA GLY A 200 -27.95 11.57 8.98
C GLY A 200 -26.45 11.80 9.06
N VAL A 201 -25.65 11.00 8.35
CA VAL A 201 -24.20 11.20 8.26
C VAL A 201 -23.91 12.42 7.39
N THR A 202 -23.13 13.35 7.93
CA THR A 202 -22.75 14.59 7.24
C THR A 202 -21.27 14.57 6.89
N GLU A 203 -20.85 15.43 5.97
CA GLU A 203 -19.43 15.66 5.65
C GLU A 203 -18.61 15.96 6.92
N GLN A 204 -19.14 16.78 7.84
CA GLN A 204 -18.46 17.12 9.07
C GLN A 204 -18.24 15.90 9.99
N ASN A 205 -19.20 14.96 10.04
CA ASN A 205 -19.04 13.73 10.83
C ASN A 205 -17.88 12.87 10.31
N ILE A 206 -17.73 12.78 8.99
CA ILE A 206 -16.63 12.06 8.35
C ILE A 206 -15.28 12.73 8.63
N ILE A 207 -15.23 14.07 8.51
CA ILE A 207 -14.02 14.86 8.80
C ILE A 207 -13.59 14.69 10.27
N ASP A 208 -14.55 14.77 11.20
CA ASP A 208 -14.26 14.65 12.63
C ASP A 208 -13.79 13.24 12.97
N PHE A 209 -14.35 12.20 12.36
CA PHE A 209 -13.89 10.82 12.51
C PHE A 209 -12.42 10.61 12.07
N CYS A 210 -11.97 11.32 11.04
CA CYS A 210 -10.56 11.24 10.60
C CYS A 210 -9.57 12.02 11.49
N ARG A 211 -10.07 12.80 12.47
CA ARG A 211 -9.23 13.58 13.40
C ARG A 211 -8.99 12.91 14.74
N ASP A 212 -9.83 11.94 15.08
CA ASP A 212 -9.77 11.13 16.31
C ASP A 212 -8.87 9.89 16.12
#